data_d2c2e20bceca241292743a099213f3f0
#
_entry.id   d2c2e20bceca241292743a099213f3f0
#
_cell.length_a   1.000
_cell.length_b   1.000
_cell.length_c   1.000
_cell.angle_alpha   90.00
_cell.angle_beta   90.00
_cell.angle_gamma   90.00
#
_symmetry.space_group_name_H-M   'P 1'
#
loop_
_entity.id
_entity.type
_entity.pdbx_description
1 polymer ?
#
loop_
_entity_poly.entity_id
_entity_poly.type
_entity_poly.pdbx_seq_one_letter_code
_entity_poly.pdbx_strand_id
1 'polypeptide(L)'
;SSALWMAAGGLWILDASINISMEPFRALVADKLPDSQRSYGFVMQTLIIGIGTWVASNLPWLINQLGVSNEAAPGIVPMSVKVAFAIGGFVFLASILYTVFTTDEYPPEDMDAFEKEKAGANGPFHGAKVIAENVAKMPVTMRKLGVVQFFSWFAFFAMWSLATPALTSHVF
;
A
#
# COMPACT_ATOMS: atom_id res chain seq x y z
N SER A 1 -26.16 -9.75 4.75
CA SER A 1 -25.64 -11.13 4.81
C SER A 1 -24.25 -11.14 5.43
N SER A 2 -23.91 -12.19 6.16
CA SER A 2 -22.60 -12.36 6.82
C SER A 2 -21.44 -12.30 5.83
N ALA A 3 -21.63 -12.79 4.60
CA ALA A 3 -20.62 -12.77 3.54
C ALA A 3 -20.18 -11.35 3.15
N LEU A 4 -21.09 -10.38 3.15
CA LEU A 4 -20.75 -8.99 2.84
C LEU A 4 -19.84 -8.37 3.89
N TRP A 5 -20.12 -8.61 5.16
CA TRP A 5 -19.31 -8.12 6.28
C TRP A 5 -17.92 -8.77 6.31
N MET A 6 -17.84 -10.06 5.98
CA MET A 6 -16.56 -10.76 5.85
C MET A 6 -15.72 -10.21 4.68
N ALA A 7 -16.35 -9.95 3.54
CA ALA A 7 -15.67 -9.35 2.38
C ALA A 7 -15.18 -7.93 2.70
N ALA A 8 -16.02 -7.09 3.29
CA ALA A 8 -15.64 -5.73 3.69
C ALA A 8 -14.52 -5.73 4.74
N GLY A 9 -14.63 -6.60 5.76
CA GLY A 9 -13.59 -6.75 6.78
C GLY A 9 -12.27 -7.25 6.20
N GLY A 10 -12.31 -8.20 5.28
CA GLY A 10 -11.13 -8.69 4.57
C GLY A 10 -10.43 -7.61 3.73
N LEU A 11 -11.21 -6.78 3.04
CA LEU A 11 -10.68 -5.64 2.29
C LEU A 11 -10.01 -4.60 3.20
N TRP A 12 -10.60 -4.30 4.35
CA TRP A 12 -10.01 -3.37 5.32
C TRP A 12 -8.69 -3.89 5.89
N ILE A 13 -8.63 -5.19 6.23
CA ILE A 13 -7.39 -5.82 6.70
C ILE A 13 -6.33 -5.78 5.60
N LEU A 14 -6.69 -6.07 4.36
CA LEU A 14 -5.79 -6.02 3.22
C LEU A 14 -5.25 -4.60 3.01
N ASP A 15 -6.11 -3.60 2.99
CA ASP A 15 -5.73 -2.19 2.82
C ASP A 15 -4.80 -1.73 3.95
N ALA A 16 -5.14 -2.01 5.19
CA ALA A 16 -4.29 -1.70 6.34
C ALA A 16 -2.93 -2.39 6.25
N SER A 17 -2.88 -3.66 5.84
CA SER A 17 -1.64 -4.43 5.71
C SER A 17 -0.72 -3.85 4.62
N ILE A 18 -1.28 -3.45 3.47
CA ILE A 18 -0.54 -2.82 2.38
C ILE A 18 0.04 -1.48 2.84
N ASN A 19 -0.75 -0.65 3.50
CA ASN A 19 -0.29 0.65 4.00
C ASN A 19 0.81 0.50 5.07
N ILE A 20 0.66 -0.44 6.00
CA ILE A 20 1.68 -0.72 7.02
C ILE A 20 3.00 -1.19 6.38
N SER A 21 2.95 -2.02 5.33
CA SER A 21 4.16 -2.50 4.66
C SER A 21 4.81 -1.48 3.73
N MET A 22 4.07 -0.51 3.23
CA MET A 22 4.57 0.49 2.28
C MET A 22 5.53 1.49 2.94
N GLU A 23 5.29 1.88 4.20
CA GLU A 23 6.10 2.88 4.88
C GLU A 23 7.54 2.40 5.16
N PRO A 24 7.83 1.17 5.62
CA PRO A 24 9.19 0.65 5.72
C PRO A 24 9.94 0.66 4.38
N PHE A 25 9.27 0.36 3.27
CA PHE A 25 9.91 0.45 1.95
C PHE A 25 10.29 1.88 1.56
N ARG A 26 9.47 2.86 1.91
CA ARG A 26 9.81 4.29 1.70
C ARG A 26 10.96 4.73 2.59
N ALA A 27 10.94 4.31 3.85
CA ALA A 27 12.03 4.57 4.78
C ALA A 27 13.35 3.98 4.27
N LEU A 28 13.33 2.73 3.80
CA LEU A 28 14.50 2.06 3.24
C LEU A 28 15.11 2.84 2.06
N VAL A 29 14.31 3.41 1.17
CA VAL A 29 14.81 4.27 0.08
C VAL A 29 15.49 5.52 0.64
N ALA A 30 14.91 6.13 1.69
CA ALA A 30 15.50 7.30 2.33
C ALA A 30 16.82 6.99 3.04
N ASP A 31 16.92 5.83 3.67
CA ASP A 31 18.07 5.43 4.50
C ASP A 31 19.24 4.87 3.66
N LYS A 32 18.93 4.20 2.53
CA LYS A 32 19.94 3.56 1.68
C LYS A 32 20.54 4.51 0.63
N LEU A 33 19.87 5.60 0.31
CA LEU A 33 20.34 6.52 -0.72
C LEU A 33 20.91 7.82 -0.12
N PRO A 34 22.05 8.31 -0.62
CA PRO A 34 22.56 9.62 -0.24
C PRO A 34 21.59 10.72 -0.64
N ASP A 35 21.60 11.84 0.07
CA ASP A 35 20.66 12.96 -0.12
C ASP A 35 20.55 13.43 -1.57
N SER A 36 21.66 13.42 -2.30
CA SER A 36 21.73 13.80 -3.72
C SER A 36 20.94 12.87 -4.65
N GLN A 37 20.72 11.60 -4.26
CA GLN A 37 20.04 10.59 -5.06
C GLN A 37 18.64 10.23 -4.52
N ARG A 38 18.29 10.68 -3.32
CA ARG A 38 17.02 10.34 -2.65
C ARG A 38 15.79 10.72 -3.49
N SER A 39 15.83 11.88 -4.13
CA SER A 39 14.75 12.32 -5.02
C SER A 39 14.56 11.38 -6.20
N TYR A 40 15.65 10.95 -6.82
CA TYR A 40 15.60 9.96 -7.92
C TYR A 40 15.09 8.60 -7.46
N GLY A 41 15.44 8.18 -6.24
CA GLY A 41 14.94 6.94 -5.65
C GLY A 41 13.42 6.94 -5.53
N PHE A 42 12.83 8.00 -5.02
CA PHE A 42 11.36 8.14 -4.93
C PHE A 42 10.67 8.22 -6.29
N VAL A 43 11.27 8.93 -7.25
CA VAL A 43 10.74 8.97 -8.63
C VAL A 43 10.76 7.57 -9.26
N MET A 44 11.86 6.84 -9.12
CA MET A 44 12.01 5.48 -9.64
C MET A 44 11.00 4.51 -8.97
N GLN A 45 10.85 4.61 -7.65
CA GLN A 45 9.84 3.84 -6.92
C GLN A 45 8.44 4.09 -7.47
N THR A 46 8.08 5.34 -7.71
CA THR A 46 6.77 5.72 -8.27
C THR A 46 6.57 5.18 -9.68
N LEU A 47 7.61 5.22 -10.52
CA LEU A 47 7.57 4.66 -11.87
C LEU A 47 7.33 3.15 -11.85
N ILE A 48 8.07 2.42 -11.00
CA ILE A 48 7.93 0.97 -10.87
C ILE A 48 6.54 0.60 -10.33
N ILE A 49 6.01 1.37 -9.37
CA ILE A 49 4.64 1.19 -8.87
C ILE A 49 3.63 1.37 -10.01
N GLY A 50 3.80 2.39 -10.86
CA GLY A 50 2.93 2.62 -12.02
C GLY A 50 2.94 1.45 -13.00
N ILE A 51 4.12 0.93 -13.34
CA ILE A 51 4.27 -0.25 -14.20
C ILE A 51 3.63 -1.48 -13.55
N GLY A 52 3.90 -1.72 -12.28
CA GLY A 52 3.31 -2.83 -11.52
C GLY A 52 1.79 -2.77 -11.48
N THR A 53 1.22 -1.59 -11.27
CA THR A 53 -0.23 -1.37 -11.30
C THR A 53 -0.83 -1.67 -12.66
N TRP A 54 -0.16 -1.25 -13.75
CA TRP A 54 -0.61 -1.54 -15.11
C TRP A 54 -0.58 -3.04 -15.40
N VAL A 55 0.49 -3.74 -15.04
CA VAL A 55 0.60 -5.20 -15.18
C VAL A 55 -0.48 -5.91 -14.38
N ALA A 56 -0.66 -5.55 -13.10
CA ALA A 56 -1.64 -6.16 -12.22
C ALA A 56 -3.08 -5.97 -12.71
N SER A 57 -3.40 -4.80 -13.25
CA SER A 57 -4.73 -4.51 -13.82
C SER A 57 -5.04 -5.35 -15.06
N ASN A 58 -4.03 -5.74 -15.83
CA ASN A 58 -4.18 -6.59 -17.02
C ASN A 58 -4.06 -8.09 -16.71
N LEU A 59 -3.67 -8.46 -15.50
CA LEU A 59 -3.39 -9.85 -15.14
C LEU A 59 -4.61 -10.79 -15.32
N PRO A 60 -5.85 -10.45 -14.94
CA PRO A 60 -7.01 -11.31 -15.19
C PRO A 60 -7.25 -11.55 -16.66
N TRP A 61 -7.04 -10.55 -17.53
CA TRP A 61 -7.15 -10.69 -18.96
C TRP A 61 -6.07 -11.63 -19.53
N LEU A 62 -4.81 -11.45 -19.11
CA LEU A 62 -3.70 -12.32 -19.51
C LEU A 62 -3.95 -13.77 -19.11
N ILE A 63 -4.43 -14.00 -17.89
CA ILE A 63 -4.78 -15.34 -17.39
C ILE A 63 -5.92 -15.96 -18.20
N ASN A 64 -6.88 -15.15 -18.62
CA ASN A 64 -7.97 -15.62 -19.50
C ASN A 64 -7.44 -16.07 -20.87
N GLN A 65 -6.45 -15.35 -21.45
CA GLN A 65 -5.80 -15.76 -22.71
C GLN A 65 -5.05 -17.10 -22.57
N LEU A 66 -4.63 -17.46 -21.38
CA LEU A 66 -4.01 -18.76 -21.07
C LEU A 66 -5.04 -19.88 -20.85
N GLY A 67 -6.32 -19.63 -21.13
CA GLY A 67 -7.41 -20.62 -21.08
C GLY A 67 -8.14 -20.72 -19.73
N VAL A 68 -7.85 -19.82 -18.76
CA VAL A 68 -8.59 -19.78 -17.49
C VAL A 68 -9.85 -18.94 -17.67
N SER A 69 -11.02 -19.50 -17.39
CA SER A 69 -12.30 -18.81 -17.58
C SER A 69 -12.41 -17.52 -16.76
N ASN A 70 -12.85 -16.47 -17.43
CA ASN A 70 -13.22 -15.18 -16.81
C ASN A 70 -14.74 -15.09 -16.57
N GLU A 71 -15.49 -16.13 -16.97
CA GLU A 71 -16.93 -16.21 -16.75
C GLU A 71 -17.23 -16.95 -15.45
N ALA A 72 -18.22 -16.47 -14.72
CA ALA A 72 -18.73 -17.11 -13.51
C ALA A 72 -20.23 -16.89 -13.36
N ALA A 73 -20.90 -17.79 -12.65
CA ALA A 73 -22.30 -17.60 -12.30
C ALA A 73 -22.50 -16.34 -11.43
N PRO A 74 -23.69 -15.72 -11.45
CA PRO A 74 -23.98 -14.56 -10.63
C PRO A 74 -23.62 -14.79 -9.14
N GLY A 75 -22.84 -13.90 -8.56
CA GLY A 75 -22.37 -13.99 -7.17
C GLY A 75 -21.14 -14.86 -6.95
N ILE A 76 -20.52 -15.41 -7.99
CA ILE A 76 -19.27 -16.17 -7.90
C ILE A 76 -18.14 -15.36 -8.53
N VAL A 77 -17.00 -15.29 -7.85
CA VAL A 77 -15.80 -14.64 -8.39
C VAL A 77 -15.17 -15.51 -9.47
N PRO A 78 -14.90 -14.98 -10.68
CA PRO A 78 -14.25 -15.71 -11.77
C PRO A 78 -12.93 -16.37 -11.36
N MET A 79 -12.60 -17.51 -11.99
CA MET A 79 -11.35 -18.22 -11.68
C MET A 79 -10.11 -17.43 -12.05
N SER A 80 -10.13 -16.67 -13.14
CA SER A 80 -9.06 -15.76 -13.56
C SER A 80 -8.72 -14.72 -12.47
N VAL A 81 -9.74 -14.16 -11.82
CA VAL A 81 -9.57 -13.20 -10.72
C VAL A 81 -8.95 -13.88 -9.50
N LYS A 82 -9.43 -15.06 -9.12
CA LYS A 82 -8.86 -15.83 -7.98
C LYS A 82 -7.38 -16.15 -8.19
N VAL A 83 -7.03 -16.58 -9.39
CA VAL A 83 -5.65 -16.87 -9.78
C VAL A 83 -4.81 -15.60 -9.79
N ALA A 84 -5.32 -14.48 -10.30
CA ALA A 84 -4.64 -13.20 -10.26
C ALA A 84 -4.33 -12.75 -8.83
N PHE A 85 -5.28 -12.87 -7.90
CA PHE A 85 -5.05 -12.58 -6.49
C PHE A 85 -4.02 -13.51 -5.85
N ALA A 86 -4.06 -14.80 -6.16
CA ALA A 86 -3.09 -15.77 -5.65
C ALA A 86 -1.66 -15.45 -6.14
N ILE A 87 -1.51 -15.13 -7.43
CA ILE A 87 -0.23 -14.70 -8.02
C ILE A 87 0.24 -13.41 -7.35
N GLY A 88 -0.63 -12.41 -7.25
CA GLY A 88 -0.31 -11.13 -6.60
C GLY A 88 0.14 -11.30 -5.16
N GLY A 89 -0.57 -12.11 -4.37
CA GLY A 89 -0.21 -12.41 -2.99
C GLY A 89 1.13 -13.14 -2.88
N PHE A 90 1.38 -14.11 -3.75
CA PHE A 90 2.66 -14.82 -3.80
C PHE A 90 3.83 -13.89 -4.16
N VAL A 91 3.69 -13.09 -5.20
CA VAL A 91 4.72 -12.13 -5.64
C VAL A 91 4.99 -11.10 -4.55
N PHE A 92 3.95 -10.60 -3.90
CA PHE A 92 4.08 -9.66 -2.79
C PHE A 92 4.86 -10.28 -1.62
N LEU A 93 4.48 -11.46 -1.17
CA LEU A 93 5.18 -12.16 -0.09
C LEU A 93 6.63 -12.47 -0.47
N ALA A 94 6.86 -12.98 -1.67
CA ALA A 94 8.20 -13.30 -2.15
C ALA A 94 9.10 -12.06 -2.23
N SER A 95 8.57 -10.91 -2.67
CA SER A 95 9.33 -9.66 -2.74
C SER A 95 9.70 -9.12 -1.36
N ILE A 96 8.78 -9.21 -0.38
CA ILE A 96 9.07 -8.82 1.01
C ILE A 96 10.14 -9.72 1.60
N LEU A 97 9.98 -11.04 1.48
CA LEU A 97 10.96 -12.00 2.00
C LEU A 97 12.33 -11.80 1.33
N TYR A 98 12.36 -11.61 0.02
CA TYR A 98 13.60 -11.29 -0.69
C TYR A 98 14.27 -10.05 -0.11
N THR A 99 13.54 -8.95 0.09
CA THR A 99 14.08 -7.72 0.69
C THR A 99 14.61 -7.97 2.10
N VAL A 100 13.84 -8.66 2.94
CA VAL A 100 14.24 -8.96 4.33
C VAL A 100 15.52 -9.80 4.41
N PHE A 101 15.69 -10.76 3.49
CA PHE A 101 16.86 -11.64 3.51
C PHE A 101 18.10 -11.10 2.79
N THR A 102 17.92 -10.12 1.90
CA THR A 102 19.02 -9.58 1.07
C THR A 102 19.44 -8.16 1.41
N THR A 103 18.66 -7.48 2.25
CA THR A 103 18.93 -6.08 2.59
C THR A 103 19.37 -5.96 4.04
N ASP A 104 20.62 -5.53 4.25
CA ASP A 104 21.11 -5.18 5.58
C ASP A 104 20.68 -3.75 5.91
N GLU A 105 20.23 -3.52 7.13
CA GLU A 105 19.94 -2.19 7.65
C GLU A 105 21.23 -1.55 8.18
N TYR A 106 21.35 -0.22 8.02
CA TYR A 106 22.43 0.52 8.67
C TYR A 106 22.10 0.67 10.16
N PRO A 107 23.08 0.45 11.05
CA PRO A 107 22.88 0.72 12.47
C PRO A 107 22.55 2.21 12.67
N PRO A 108 21.71 2.55 13.67
CA PRO A 108 21.45 3.93 14.04
C PRO A 108 22.76 4.69 14.32
N GLU A 109 22.84 5.95 13.91
CA GLU A 109 24.02 6.80 14.16
C GLU A 109 24.29 7.00 15.65
N ASP A 110 23.23 7.02 16.47
CA ASP A 110 23.30 7.13 17.93
C ASP A 110 22.56 5.92 18.56
N MET A 111 23.31 4.88 18.89
CA MET A 111 22.80 3.68 19.53
C MET A 111 22.27 3.96 20.95
N ASP A 112 22.87 4.88 21.69
CA ASP A 112 22.44 5.24 23.05
C ASP A 112 21.08 5.95 23.06
N ALA A 113 20.84 6.82 22.07
CA ALA A 113 19.56 7.47 21.88
C ALA A 113 18.49 6.46 21.46
N PHE A 114 18.82 5.56 20.55
CA PHE A 114 17.93 4.51 20.08
C PHE A 114 17.53 3.53 21.21
N GLU A 115 18.47 3.09 22.04
CA GLU A 115 18.17 2.22 23.17
C GLU A 115 17.31 2.91 24.25
N LYS A 116 17.53 4.19 24.51
CA LYS A 116 16.69 5.00 25.41
C LYS A 116 15.26 5.15 24.88
N GLU A 117 15.11 5.40 23.60
CA GLU A 117 13.80 5.49 22.95
C GLU A 117 13.07 4.16 23.01
N LYS A 118 13.77 3.06 22.69
CA LYS A 118 13.24 1.71 22.77
C LYS A 118 12.86 1.30 24.19
N ALA A 119 13.66 1.65 25.19
CA ALA A 119 13.37 1.40 26.59
C ALA A 119 12.17 2.22 27.11
N GLY A 120 11.98 3.43 26.58
CA GLY A 120 10.80 4.29 26.85
C GLY A 120 9.52 3.84 26.17
N ALA A 121 9.62 2.99 25.16
CA ALA A 121 8.50 2.52 24.32
C ALA A 121 7.63 1.42 24.96
N ASN A 122 7.60 1.34 26.30
CA ASN A 122 6.87 0.28 27.02
C ASN A 122 5.39 0.67 27.23
N GLY A 123 4.48 -0.10 26.61
CA GLY A 123 3.04 -0.06 26.87
C GLY A 123 2.19 -0.19 25.60
N PRO A 124 1.03 -0.85 25.68
CA PRO A 124 0.16 -1.13 24.53
C PRO A 124 -0.37 0.14 23.84
N PHE A 125 -0.39 1.28 24.53
CA PHE A 125 -0.85 2.57 24.01
C PHE A 125 0.28 3.57 23.72
N HIS A 126 1.56 3.17 23.90
CA HIS A 126 2.69 4.07 23.67
C HIS A 126 2.71 4.60 22.24
N GLY A 127 2.55 3.72 21.24
CA GLY A 127 2.49 4.11 19.84
C GLY A 127 1.38 5.11 19.53
N ALA A 128 0.19 4.90 20.08
CA ALA A 128 -0.93 5.82 19.89
C ALA A 128 -0.65 7.20 20.52
N LYS A 129 -0.02 7.24 21.70
CA LYS A 129 0.39 8.48 22.35
C LYS A 129 1.43 9.23 21.53
N VAL A 130 2.46 8.55 21.04
CA VAL A 130 3.50 9.14 20.17
C VAL A 130 2.89 9.69 18.88
N ILE A 131 1.97 8.97 18.25
CA ILE A 131 1.24 9.46 17.08
C ILE A 131 0.47 10.74 17.42
N ALA A 132 -0.29 10.76 18.50
CA ALA A 132 -1.06 11.94 18.91
C ALA A 132 -0.16 13.16 19.19
N GLU A 133 0.98 12.95 19.87
CA GLU A 133 1.96 13.99 20.13
C GLU A 133 2.60 14.53 18.84
N ASN A 134 2.96 13.65 17.90
CA ASN A 134 3.53 14.02 16.62
C ASN A 134 2.53 14.80 15.75
N VAL A 135 1.26 14.40 15.75
CA VAL A 135 0.18 15.15 15.09
C VAL A 135 0.01 16.53 15.71
N ALA A 136 0.03 16.63 17.04
CA ALA A 136 -0.08 17.91 17.75
C ALA A 136 1.10 18.85 17.46
N LYS A 137 2.33 18.30 17.35
CA LYS A 137 3.55 19.02 17.04
C LYS A 137 3.81 19.23 15.55
N MET A 138 2.91 18.76 14.69
CA MET A 138 3.07 18.81 13.24
C MET A 138 3.27 20.24 12.71
N PRO A 139 4.30 20.48 11.88
CA PRO A 139 4.55 21.79 11.26
C PRO A 139 3.32 22.28 10.46
N VAL A 140 3.13 23.61 10.46
CA VAL A 140 1.96 24.25 9.78
C VAL A 140 1.86 23.84 8.30
N THR A 141 2.99 23.73 7.61
CA THR A 141 3.06 23.31 6.21
C THR A 141 2.51 21.88 6.03
N MET A 142 2.89 20.95 6.91
CA MET A 142 2.40 19.57 6.86
C MET A 142 0.90 19.49 7.14
N ARG A 143 0.39 20.29 8.09
CA ARG A 143 -1.07 20.34 8.34
C ARG A 143 -1.84 20.84 7.12
N LYS A 144 -1.32 21.88 6.43
CA LYS A 144 -1.92 22.39 5.18
C LYS A 144 -1.89 21.33 4.07
N LEU A 145 -0.74 20.65 3.90
CA LEU A 145 -0.63 19.53 2.94
C LEU A 145 -1.58 18.38 3.29
N GLY A 146 -1.75 18.06 4.56
CA GLY A 146 -2.70 17.05 5.02
C GLY A 146 -4.14 17.35 4.61
N VAL A 147 -4.58 18.62 4.73
CA VAL A 147 -5.91 19.05 4.28
C VAL A 147 -6.05 18.90 2.76
N VAL A 148 -5.06 19.38 1.99
CA VAL A 148 -5.06 19.24 0.54
C VAL A 148 -5.10 17.77 0.14
N GLN A 149 -4.29 16.94 0.77
CA GLN A 149 -4.22 15.51 0.51
C GLN A 149 -5.56 14.81 0.81
N PHE A 150 -6.21 15.16 1.91
CA PHE A 150 -7.53 14.61 2.25
C PHE A 150 -8.56 14.86 1.14
N PHE A 151 -8.69 16.11 0.68
CA PHE A 151 -9.64 16.44 -0.38
C PHE A 151 -9.23 15.86 -1.75
N SER A 152 -7.94 15.78 -2.05
CA SER A 152 -7.45 15.14 -3.27
C SER A 152 -7.78 13.64 -3.30
N TRP A 153 -7.53 12.92 -2.21
CA TRP A 153 -7.87 11.50 -2.12
C TRP A 153 -9.37 11.25 -2.15
N PHE A 154 -10.15 12.12 -1.52
CA PHE A 154 -11.62 12.08 -1.61
C PHE A 154 -12.08 12.18 -3.07
N ALA A 155 -11.55 13.14 -3.82
CA ALA A 155 -11.89 13.33 -5.24
C ALA A 155 -11.44 12.14 -6.09
N PHE A 156 -10.22 11.64 -5.92
CA PHE A 156 -9.71 10.47 -6.65
C PHE A 156 -10.52 9.21 -6.35
N PHE A 157 -10.86 8.97 -5.10
CA PHE A 157 -11.68 7.82 -4.72
C PHE A 157 -13.08 7.89 -5.32
N ALA A 158 -13.72 9.06 -5.31
CA ALA A 158 -15.00 9.27 -5.97
C ALA A 158 -14.89 9.01 -7.48
N MET A 159 -13.85 9.52 -8.14
CA MET A 159 -13.60 9.27 -9.56
C MET A 159 -13.43 7.76 -9.84
N TRP A 160 -12.59 7.05 -9.10
CA TRP A 160 -12.36 5.60 -9.30
C TRP A 160 -13.61 4.77 -9.05
N SER A 161 -14.39 5.11 -8.01
CA SER A 161 -15.60 4.38 -7.66
C SER A 161 -16.73 4.57 -8.67
N LEU A 162 -16.80 5.75 -9.28
CA LEU A 162 -17.91 6.14 -10.15
C LEU A 162 -17.57 6.03 -11.66
N ALA A 163 -16.28 5.99 -12.03
CA ALA A 163 -15.86 5.96 -13.43
C ALA A 163 -16.41 4.73 -14.18
N THR A 164 -16.21 3.54 -13.63
CA THR A 164 -16.68 2.30 -14.26
C THR A 164 -18.21 2.25 -14.39
N PRO A 165 -19.01 2.47 -13.31
CA PRO A 165 -20.46 2.56 -13.45
C PRO A 165 -20.94 3.62 -14.44
N ALA A 166 -20.31 4.81 -14.45
CA ALA A 166 -20.69 5.88 -15.37
C ALA A 166 -20.42 5.50 -16.83
N LEU A 167 -19.28 4.89 -17.13
CA LEU A 167 -18.95 4.44 -18.49
C LEU A 167 -19.88 3.32 -18.95
N THR A 168 -20.12 2.32 -18.12
CA THR A 168 -20.96 1.17 -18.49
C THR A 168 -22.44 1.50 -18.61
N SER A 169 -22.94 2.50 -17.90
CA SER A 169 -24.36 2.86 -17.94
C SER A 169 -24.72 3.98 -18.94
N HIS A 170 -23.74 4.78 -19.41
CA HIS A 170 -24.00 5.95 -20.23
C HIS A 170 -23.23 5.99 -21.56
N VAL A 171 -22.21 5.15 -21.74
CA VAL A 171 -21.37 5.15 -22.96
C VAL A 171 -21.51 3.85 -23.73
N PHE A 172 -21.77 2.75 -23.07
CA PHE A 172 -21.98 1.41 -23.62
C PHE A 172 -23.31 0.81 -23.13
#